data_eb44135e6ae626ee584264de67d6ddcf
#
_entry.id   eb44135e6ae626ee584264de67d6ddcf
#
_cell.length_a   1.000
_cell.length_b   1.000
_cell.length_c   1.000
_cell.angle_alpha   90.00
_cell.angle_beta   90.00
_cell.angle_gamma   90.00
#
_symmetry.space_group_name_H-M   'P 1'
#
loop_
_entity.id
_entity.type
_entity.pdbx_description
1 polymer ?
#
loop_
_entity_poly.entity_id
_entity_poly.type
_entity_poly.pdbx_seq_one_letter_code
_entity_poly.pdbx_strand_id
1 'polypeptide(L)'
;GVKFKFPSIEYALNERAAEELQKNQLTMPIEMQEHIFGEIKHLRNGTIKATGGHAVSDQVKISDITNIQYNNVFQAKVEIYDPVINQFILKSNNNGISTLFPPYWTRERVLIEAESAFRNKVPHSNNLQFQNGYDEGKTGSGVKVDIGRKNLYPQRNQ
;
A
#
# COMPACT_ATOMS: atom_id res chain seq x y z
N GLY A 1 22.46 -7.08 7.54
CA GLY A 1 21.26 -6.95 6.75
C GLY A 1 20.18 -6.11 7.39
N VAL A 2 19.24 -5.76 6.57
CA VAL A 2 18.10 -4.95 7.02
C VAL A 2 17.11 -5.83 7.77
N LYS A 3 16.74 -5.44 8.98
CA LYS A 3 15.84 -6.22 9.81
C LYS A 3 14.62 -5.41 10.23
N PHE A 4 13.47 -6.05 10.18
CA PHE A 4 12.22 -5.50 10.68
C PHE A 4 11.95 -6.01 12.09
N LYS A 5 11.33 -5.16 12.91
CA LYS A 5 10.78 -5.60 14.19
C LYS A 5 9.47 -6.33 13.90
N PHE A 6 9.32 -7.51 14.49
CA PHE A 6 8.14 -8.34 14.26
C PHE A 6 7.59 -8.84 15.60
N PRO A 7 6.88 -7.98 16.36
CA PRO A 7 6.29 -8.41 17.63
C PRO A 7 5.27 -9.52 17.43
N SER A 8 5.21 -10.46 18.36
CA SER A 8 4.31 -11.61 18.27
C SER A 8 2.82 -11.23 18.20
N ILE A 9 2.46 -10.06 18.74
CA ILE A 9 1.09 -9.56 18.67
C ILE A 9 0.60 -9.36 17.23
N GLU A 10 1.52 -9.17 16.28
CA GLU A 10 1.16 -8.93 14.88
C GLU A 10 0.42 -10.10 14.26
N TYR A 11 0.75 -11.33 14.66
CA TYR A 11 0.03 -12.51 14.16
C TYR A 11 -1.45 -12.48 14.59
N ALA A 12 -1.72 -12.12 15.84
CA ALA A 12 -3.08 -12.02 16.34
C ALA A 12 -3.86 -10.91 15.64
N LEU A 13 -3.21 -9.79 15.37
CA LEU A 13 -3.82 -8.67 14.66
C LEU A 13 -4.13 -9.03 13.20
N ASN A 14 -3.26 -9.80 12.57
CA ASN A 14 -3.50 -10.31 11.21
C ASN A 14 -4.71 -11.23 11.17
N GLU A 15 -4.83 -12.13 12.15
CA GLU A 15 -5.97 -13.05 12.24
C GLU A 15 -7.28 -12.33 12.50
N ARG A 16 -7.25 -11.33 13.38
CA ARG A 16 -8.42 -10.49 13.64
C ARG A 16 -8.88 -9.75 12.39
N ALA A 17 -7.92 -9.22 11.62
CA ALA A 17 -8.24 -8.52 10.38
C ALA A 17 -8.91 -9.46 9.37
N ALA A 18 -8.43 -10.69 9.25
CA ALA A 18 -9.04 -11.67 8.37
C ALA A 18 -10.49 -11.96 8.76
N GLU A 19 -10.76 -12.08 10.07
CA GLU A 19 -12.11 -12.29 10.57
C GLU A 19 -13.02 -11.09 10.28
N GLU A 20 -12.50 -9.86 10.49
CA GLU A 20 -13.25 -8.65 10.22
C GLU A 20 -13.60 -8.52 8.73
N LEU A 21 -12.66 -8.87 7.86
CA LEU A 21 -12.87 -8.78 6.42
C LEU A 21 -13.97 -9.72 5.95
N GLN A 22 -14.15 -10.87 6.61
CA GLN A 22 -15.23 -11.79 6.28
C GLN A 22 -16.62 -11.25 6.69
N LYS A 23 -16.66 -10.41 7.72
CA LYS A 23 -17.93 -9.92 8.29
C LYS A 23 -18.35 -8.56 7.76
N ASN A 24 -17.39 -7.73 7.35
CA ASN A 24 -17.63 -6.34 7.01
C ASN A 24 -17.27 -6.05 5.56
N GLN A 25 -18.13 -5.31 4.90
CA GLN A 25 -17.88 -4.85 3.56
C GLN A 25 -16.98 -3.60 3.58
N LEU A 26 -15.98 -3.57 2.70
CA LEU A 26 -15.11 -2.42 2.56
C LEU A 26 -15.85 -1.29 1.84
N THR A 27 -15.59 -0.04 2.25
CA THR A 27 -16.15 1.14 1.59
C THR A 27 -15.15 1.80 0.65
N MET A 28 -13.86 1.45 0.76
CA MET A 28 -12.88 1.94 -0.21
C MET A 28 -13.28 1.56 -1.63
N PRO A 29 -13.12 2.45 -2.62
CA PRO A 29 -13.34 2.08 -4.02
C PRO A 29 -12.46 0.88 -4.42
N ILE A 30 -12.99 0.04 -5.30
CA ILE A 30 -12.26 -1.14 -5.79
C ILE A 30 -10.92 -0.73 -6.42
N GLU A 31 -10.91 0.37 -7.17
CA GLU A 31 -9.68 0.86 -7.79
C GLU A 31 -8.60 1.19 -6.76
N MET A 32 -8.99 1.74 -5.61
CA MET A 32 -8.07 2.04 -4.52
C MET A 32 -7.51 0.76 -3.91
N GLN A 33 -8.37 -0.24 -3.69
CA GLN A 33 -7.93 -1.53 -3.17
C GLN A 33 -6.93 -2.19 -4.12
N GLU A 34 -7.22 -2.16 -5.41
CA GLU A 34 -6.33 -2.73 -6.43
C GLU A 34 -4.98 -1.99 -6.49
N HIS A 35 -5.00 -0.67 -6.40
CA HIS A 35 -3.78 0.14 -6.44
C HIS A 35 -2.83 -0.21 -5.29
N ILE A 36 -3.35 -0.48 -4.11
CA ILE A 36 -2.52 -0.85 -2.97
C ILE A 36 -1.64 -2.06 -3.30
N PHE A 37 -2.18 -3.03 -4.02
CA PHE A 37 -1.46 -4.27 -4.38
C PHE A 37 -0.84 -4.23 -5.77
N GLY A 38 -1.00 -3.12 -6.49
CA GLY A 38 -0.38 -2.94 -7.79
C GLY A 38 -1.34 -3.13 -8.96
N GLU A 39 -1.21 -2.24 -9.92
CA GLU A 39 -2.01 -2.24 -11.15
C GLU A 39 -1.12 -2.33 -12.38
N ILE A 40 -1.58 -3.07 -13.36
CA ILE A 40 -0.93 -3.18 -14.67
C ILE A 40 -1.86 -2.62 -15.72
N LYS A 41 -1.32 -1.75 -16.59
CA LYS A 41 -2.06 -1.22 -17.75
C LYS A 41 -1.28 -1.50 -19.03
N HIS A 42 -1.97 -2.09 -20.00
CA HIS A 42 -1.44 -2.31 -21.35
C HIS A 42 -1.94 -1.18 -22.25
N LEU A 43 -1.03 -0.33 -22.70
CA LEU A 43 -1.38 0.79 -23.54
C LEU A 43 -1.40 0.36 -25.01
N ARG A 44 -2.11 1.12 -25.84
CA ARG A 44 -2.25 0.83 -27.28
C ARG A 44 -0.90 0.78 -28.02
N ASN A 45 0.08 1.56 -27.58
CA ASN A 45 1.41 1.59 -28.20
C ASN A 45 2.31 0.44 -27.76
N GLY A 46 1.78 -0.53 -27.00
CA GLY A 46 2.54 -1.66 -26.51
C GLY A 46 3.26 -1.43 -25.18
N THR A 47 3.20 -0.23 -24.65
CA THR A 47 3.80 0.07 -23.35
C THR A 47 3.00 -0.57 -22.24
N ILE A 48 3.71 -1.17 -21.28
CA ILE A 48 3.10 -1.75 -20.08
C ILE A 48 3.45 -0.83 -18.91
N LYS A 49 2.44 -0.33 -18.21
CA LYS A 49 2.63 0.50 -17.03
C LYS A 49 2.26 -0.26 -15.77
N ALA A 50 3.14 -0.18 -14.77
CA ALA A 50 2.90 -0.74 -13.45
C ALA A 50 2.88 0.40 -12.43
N THR A 51 1.83 0.49 -11.64
CA THR A 51 1.67 1.55 -10.63
C THR A 51 1.16 0.96 -9.32
N GLY A 52 1.30 1.70 -8.23
CA GLY A 52 0.92 1.22 -6.92
C GLY A 52 1.92 0.25 -6.34
N GLY A 53 1.44 -0.80 -5.70
CA GLY A 53 2.33 -1.78 -5.07
C GLY A 53 2.84 -1.28 -3.73
N HIS A 54 1.94 -1.06 -2.78
CA HIS A 54 2.26 -0.51 -1.46
C HIS A 54 2.15 -1.53 -0.34
N ALA A 55 2.06 -2.79 -0.69
CA ALA A 55 1.99 -3.88 0.28
C ALA A 55 2.70 -5.10 -0.27
N VAL A 56 3.32 -5.86 0.61
CA VAL A 56 3.98 -7.13 0.25
C VAL A 56 2.89 -8.14 -0.06
N SER A 57 3.01 -8.81 -1.20
CA SER A 57 2.06 -9.85 -1.62
C SER A 57 2.71 -10.72 -2.70
N ASP A 58 1.99 -11.76 -3.13
CA ASP A 58 2.47 -12.63 -4.20
C ASP A 58 2.63 -11.90 -5.54
N GLN A 59 1.92 -10.78 -5.70
CA GLN A 59 1.98 -10.00 -6.95
C GLN A 59 2.93 -8.81 -6.88
N VAL A 60 3.60 -8.59 -5.75
CA VAL A 60 4.54 -7.48 -5.56
C VAL A 60 5.89 -8.02 -5.09
N LYS A 61 6.88 -7.92 -5.96
CA LYS A 61 8.26 -8.32 -5.66
C LYS A 61 9.04 -7.09 -5.23
N ILE A 62 9.75 -7.19 -4.11
CA ILE A 62 10.49 -6.06 -3.56
C ILE A 62 12.00 -6.31 -3.58
N SER A 63 12.75 -5.22 -3.75
CA SER A 63 14.22 -5.22 -3.67
C SER A 63 14.69 -3.84 -3.19
N ASP A 64 15.98 -3.76 -2.87
CA ASP A 64 16.62 -2.50 -2.47
C ASP A 64 15.84 -1.78 -1.35
N ILE A 65 15.60 -2.50 -0.27
CA ILE A 65 14.86 -1.97 0.88
C ILE A 65 15.65 -0.84 1.55
N THR A 66 14.99 0.29 1.77
CA THR A 66 15.57 1.47 2.43
C THR A 66 14.56 2.10 3.39
N ASN A 67 15.04 3.04 4.20
CA ASN A 67 14.19 3.88 5.04
C ASN A 67 13.17 3.11 5.87
N ILE A 68 13.63 2.06 6.58
CA ILE A 68 12.74 1.35 7.50
C ILE A 68 12.46 2.28 8.68
N GLN A 69 11.19 2.61 8.85
CA GLN A 69 10.76 3.53 9.89
C GLN A 69 10.47 2.80 11.20
N TYR A 70 10.27 3.55 12.25
CA TYR A 70 10.01 2.99 13.56
C TYR A 70 8.76 2.09 13.58
N ASN A 71 7.76 2.43 12.78
CA ASN A 71 6.52 1.65 12.65
C ASN A 71 6.61 0.54 11.60
N ASN A 72 7.80 0.29 11.05
CA ASN A 72 8.09 -0.71 10.02
C ASN A 72 7.49 -0.42 8.64
N VAL A 73 6.99 0.78 8.42
CA VAL A 73 6.77 1.30 7.06
C VAL A 73 8.14 1.46 6.42
N PHE A 74 8.28 1.13 5.15
CA PHE A 74 9.58 1.13 4.49
C PHE A 74 9.46 1.50 3.03
N GLN A 75 10.59 1.76 2.38
CA GLN A 75 10.66 2.00 0.95
C GLN A 75 11.44 0.89 0.28
N ALA A 76 11.04 0.56 -0.95
CA ALA A 76 11.73 -0.45 -1.74
C ALA A 76 11.42 -0.24 -3.22
N LYS A 77 12.27 -0.79 -4.08
CA LYS A 77 11.90 -0.97 -5.48
C LYS A 77 10.89 -2.08 -5.57
N VAL A 78 9.85 -1.87 -6.37
CA VAL A 78 8.80 -2.86 -6.55
C VAL A 78 8.62 -3.22 -8.01
N GLU A 79 8.34 -4.49 -8.23
CA GLU A 79 7.90 -5.03 -9.51
C GLU A 79 6.54 -5.65 -9.30
N ILE A 80 5.62 -5.40 -10.22
CA ILE A 80 4.24 -5.83 -10.11
C ILE A 80 3.99 -6.91 -11.14
N TYR A 81 3.36 -8.02 -10.71
CA TYR A 81 3.09 -9.15 -11.58
C TYR A 81 2.04 -8.80 -12.64
N ASP A 82 2.39 -9.08 -13.90
CA ASP A 82 1.49 -8.96 -15.04
C ASP A 82 1.05 -10.35 -15.45
N PRO A 83 -0.21 -10.75 -15.18
CA PRO A 83 -0.68 -12.08 -15.50
C PRO A 83 -0.86 -12.32 -17.00
N VAL A 84 -0.99 -11.28 -17.79
CA VAL A 84 -1.16 -11.41 -19.24
C VAL A 84 0.11 -11.97 -19.89
N ILE A 85 1.28 -11.47 -19.48
CA ILE A 85 2.55 -11.93 -20.04
C ILE A 85 3.35 -12.78 -19.07
N ASN A 86 2.82 -13.05 -17.88
CA ASN A 86 3.47 -13.84 -16.83
C ASN A 86 4.87 -13.35 -16.49
N GLN A 87 4.99 -12.04 -16.25
CA GLN A 87 6.24 -11.39 -15.88
C GLN A 87 6.00 -10.33 -14.82
N PHE A 88 7.01 -10.05 -14.03
CA PHE A 88 7.02 -8.90 -13.12
C PHE A 88 7.50 -7.67 -13.88
N ILE A 89 6.79 -6.56 -13.72
CA ILE A 89 7.06 -5.30 -14.39
C ILE A 89 7.50 -4.26 -13.35
N LEU A 90 8.65 -3.66 -13.57
CA LEU A 90 9.14 -2.60 -12.68
C LEU A 90 8.13 -1.45 -12.63
N LYS A 91 7.86 -0.97 -11.42
CA LYS A 91 6.98 0.19 -11.23
C LYS A 91 7.43 1.35 -12.12
N SER A 92 6.48 1.95 -12.84
CA SER A 92 6.75 2.89 -13.93
C SER A 92 7.04 4.31 -13.45
N ASN A 93 6.60 4.67 -12.25
CA ASN A 93 6.81 6.02 -11.70
C ASN A 93 7.67 5.95 -10.43
N ASN A 94 8.05 7.11 -9.91
CA ASN A 94 8.85 7.25 -8.69
C ASN A 94 10.15 6.43 -8.70
N ASN A 95 10.78 6.31 -9.87
CA ASN A 95 12.01 5.52 -10.05
C ASN A 95 11.85 4.06 -9.62
N GLY A 96 10.64 3.52 -9.71
CA GLY A 96 10.33 2.16 -9.31
C GLY A 96 10.16 1.96 -7.81
N ILE A 97 10.14 3.04 -7.04
CA ILE A 97 10.11 2.99 -5.57
C ILE A 97 8.70 3.19 -5.05
N SER A 98 8.30 2.35 -4.11
CA SER A 98 7.07 2.52 -3.32
C SER A 98 7.40 2.69 -1.85
N THR A 99 6.50 3.37 -1.15
CA THR A 99 6.42 3.30 0.30
C THR A 99 5.41 2.20 0.63
N LEU A 100 5.80 1.25 1.47
CA LEU A 100 5.03 0.03 1.71
C LEU A 100 4.62 -0.07 3.18
N PHE A 101 3.45 -0.69 3.38
CA PHE A 101 2.98 -1.09 4.71
C PHE A 101 3.95 -2.12 5.31
N PRO A 102 3.94 -2.30 6.64
CA PRO A 102 4.84 -3.27 7.27
C PRO A 102 4.81 -4.62 6.58
N PRO A 103 5.97 -5.26 6.36
CA PRO A 103 6.05 -6.44 5.50
C PRO A 103 5.36 -7.68 6.06
N TYR A 104 5.09 -7.71 7.38
CA TYR A 104 4.40 -8.82 8.03
C TYR A 104 2.88 -8.63 8.09
N TRP A 105 2.34 -7.51 7.57
CA TRP A 105 0.90 -7.36 7.43
C TRP A 105 0.43 -8.23 6.26
N THR A 106 -0.55 -9.08 6.55
CA THR A 106 -1.20 -9.87 5.51
C THR A 106 -2.05 -8.99 4.60
N ARG A 107 -2.48 -9.53 3.47
CA ARG A 107 -3.39 -8.82 2.56
C ARG A 107 -4.63 -8.32 3.32
N GLU A 108 -5.23 -9.20 4.12
CA GLU A 108 -6.42 -8.89 4.89
C GLU A 108 -6.15 -7.78 5.90
N ARG A 109 -4.97 -7.82 6.55
CA ARG A 109 -4.56 -6.79 7.50
C ARG A 109 -4.43 -5.44 6.80
N VAL A 110 -3.80 -5.40 5.66
CA VAL A 110 -3.62 -4.17 4.88
C VAL A 110 -4.98 -3.57 4.52
N LEU A 111 -5.90 -4.39 4.03
CA LEU A 111 -7.23 -3.92 3.63
C LEU A 111 -8.02 -3.37 4.81
N ILE A 112 -8.03 -4.05 5.94
CA ILE A 112 -8.78 -3.60 7.13
C ILE A 112 -8.14 -2.32 7.71
N GLU A 113 -6.83 -2.26 7.78
CA GLU A 113 -6.13 -1.09 8.30
C GLU A 113 -6.36 0.12 7.38
N ALA A 114 -6.25 -0.07 6.06
CA ALA A 114 -6.50 0.98 5.09
C ALA A 114 -7.96 1.45 5.13
N GLU A 115 -8.91 0.52 5.27
CA GLU A 115 -10.32 0.86 5.38
C GLU A 115 -10.58 1.77 6.58
N SER A 116 -9.95 1.49 7.71
CA SER A 116 -10.08 2.32 8.91
C SER A 116 -9.59 3.75 8.63
N ALA A 117 -8.45 3.89 7.97
CA ALA A 117 -7.92 5.21 7.59
C ALA A 117 -8.86 5.92 6.61
N PHE A 118 -9.39 5.18 5.63
CA PHE A 118 -10.30 5.74 4.63
C PHE A 118 -11.57 6.28 5.26
N ARG A 119 -12.16 5.56 6.20
CA ARG A 119 -13.37 5.99 6.89
C ARG A 119 -13.17 7.23 7.76
N ASN A 120 -11.98 7.42 8.27
CA ASN A 120 -11.65 8.52 9.18
C ASN A 120 -10.79 9.60 8.53
N LYS A 121 -10.74 9.64 7.20
CA LYS A 121 -9.91 10.60 6.49
C LYS A 121 -10.36 12.03 6.70
N VAL A 122 -9.39 12.94 6.65
CA VAL A 122 -9.59 14.38 6.75
C VAL A 122 -8.78 15.05 5.63
N PRO A 123 -9.09 16.30 5.29
CA PRO A 123 -8.30 17.02 4.30
C PRO A 123 -6.82 17.01 4.66
N HIS A 124 -5.96 16.84 3.66
CA HIS A 124 -4.53 16.72 3.90
C HIS A 124 -3.96 17.98 4.53
N SER A 125 -3.13 17.81 5.55
CA SER A 125 -2.51 18.93 6.28
C SER A 125 -1.48 19.67 5.42
N ASN A 126 -0.90 19.03 4.40
CA ASN A 126 0.06 19.65 3.50
C ASN A 126 -0.63 20.11 2.21
N ASN A 127 -1.36 21.23 2.29
CA ASN A 127 -2.11 21.78 1.17
C ASN A 127 -1.23 22.23 0.00
N LEU A 128 0.02 22.55 0.24
CA LEU A 128 0.94 22.99 -0.81
C LEU A 128 1.36 21.85 -1.72
N GLN A 129 1.56 20.68 -1.12
CA GLN A 129 1.99 19.49 -1.86
C GLN A 129 0.81 18.72 -2.46
N PHE A 130 -0.30 18.66 -1.73
CA PHE A 130 -1.47 17.86 -2.10
C PHE A 130 -2.68 18.73 -2.37
N GLN A 131 -2.53 19.69 -3.27
CA GLN A 131 -3.68 20.44 -3.77
C GLN A 131 -4.59 19.47 -4.52
N ASN A 132 -5.75 19.67 -4.83
CA ASN A 132 -6.63 18.83 -5.65
C ASN A 132 -7.20 17.58 -4.96
N GLY A 133 -7.56 17.73 -3.69
CA GLY A 133 -8.42 16.75 -3.06
C GLY A 133 -7.74 15.54 -2.44
N TYR A 134 -6.47 15.65 -2.11
CA TYR A 134 -5.84 14.63 -1.28
C TYR A 134 -6.32 14.76 0.16
N ASP A 135 -6.59 13.62 0.76
CA ASP A 135 -6.89 13.48 2.16
C ASP A 135 -5.75 12.76 2.86
N GLU A 136 -5.80 12.72 4.16
CA GLU A 136 -4.90 11.88 4.94
C GLU A 136 -5.70 11.18 6.03
N GLY A 137 -5.16 10.08 6.52
CA GLY A 137 -5.80 9.31 7.56
C GLY A 137 -4.78 8.55 8.36
N LYS A 138 -5.26 7.80 9.32
CA LYS A 138 -4.43 6.95 10.16
C LYS A 138 -5.10 5.61 10.28
N THR A 139 -4.36 4.55 10.03
CA THR A 139 -4.88 3.19 10.18
C THR A 139 -5.16 2.90 11.65
N GLY A 140 -5.88 1.80 11.92
CA GLY A 140 -6.16 1.38 13.29
C GLY A 140 -4.90 1.16 14.13
N SER A 141 -3.79 0.77 13.50
CA SER A 141 -2.51 0.55 14.17
C SER A 141 -1.62 1.79 14.15
N GLY A 142 -2.13 2.93 13.70
CA GLY A 142 -1.42 4.21 13.80
C GLY A 142 -0.53 4.58 12.64
N VAL A 143 -0.60 3.87 11.52
CA VAL A 143 0.16 4.22 10.33
C VAL A 143 -0.54 5.36 9.59
N LYS A 144 0.18 6.46 9.37
CA LYS A 144 -0.34 7.60 8.62
C LYS A 144 -0.31 7.28 7.13
N VAL A 145 -1.38 7.65 6.43
CA VAL A 145 -1.52 7.39 5.00
C VAL A 145 -1.95 8.64 4.26
N ASP A 146 -1.52 8.74 3.00
CA ASP A 146 -2.03 9.71 2.04
C ASP A 146 -3.12 9.02 1.23
N ILE A 147 -4.21 9.74 0.99
CA ILE A 147 -5.38 9.19 0.31
C ILE A 147 -5.74 10.11 -0.84
N GLY A 148 -5.54 9.60 -2.05
CA GLY A 148 -5.96 10.27 -3.27
C GLY A 148 -7.30 9.74 -3.74
N ARG A 149 -7.66 10.05 -4.97
CA ARG A 149 -8.92 9.63 -5.56
C ARG A 149 -8.99 8.12 -5.75
N LYS A 150 -7.88 7.53 -6.21
CA LYS A 150 -7.77 6.12 -6.56
C LYS A 150 -6.59 5.44 -5.91
N ASN A 151 -5.93 6.10 -4.95
CA ASN A 151 -4.76 5.53 -4.32
C ASN A 151 -4.77 5.81 -2.81
N LEU A 152 -4.11 4.94 -2.08
CA LEU A 152 -3.90 5.05 -0.65
C LEU A 152 -2.58 4.38 -0.34
N TYR A 153 -1.68 5.08 0.33
CA TYR A 153 -0.37 4.53 0.63
C TYR A 153 0.22 5.15 1.90
N PRO A 154 1.13 4.45 2.57
CA PRO A 154 1.75 4.99 3.78
C PRO A 154 2.52 6.26 3.50
N GLN A 155 2.47 7.20 4.42
CA GLN A 155 3.29 8.39 4.34
C GLN A 155 4.77 8.03 4.50
N ARG A 156 5.62 8.75 3.78
CA ARG A 156 7.03 8.43 3.66
C ARG A 156 7.83 8.66 4.94
N ASN A 157 7.49 9.71 5.67
CA ASN A 157 8.23 10.11 6.88
C ASN A 157 7.28 10.17 8.08
N GLN A 158 7.32 9.13 8.88
CA GLN A 158 6.48 9.07 10.08
C GLN A 158 7.26 8.73 11.34
#